data_7db9ae0ea5a0be4d78928a548601ca24
#
_entry.id   7db9ae0ea5a0be4d78928a548601ca24
#
_cell.length_a   1.000
_cell.length_b   1.000
_cell.length_c   1.000
_cell.angle_alpha   90.00
_cell.angle_beta   90.00
_cell.angle_gamma   90.00
#
_symmetry.space_group_name_H-M   'P 1'
#
loop_
_entity.id
_entity.type
_entity.pdbx_description
1 polymer ?
#
loop_
_entity_poly.entity_id
_entity_poly.type
_entity_poly.pdbx_seq_one_letter_code
_entity_poly.pdbx_strand_id
1 'polypeptide(L)'
;TMEAAKKAKSSKKRRKWKQNIPLLIMTLPGLIWLIFFYYIPVLGNVVAFKQFRFSKGGFVQSILDSKWVGFANFSYLFSSSKAYLITRNTVLYNLAFIVIGLIFAVMFAIILSQLRSKLLVKTIQTSMLLPYFLSWVIISIFVLTFLSTDRGLLNQMLGDMGMNSDTNWYTTPDMWPPFLVFMGIWKGIGYSSIIYFATIVGIDRTYYEAAQMDGASKCCLLYT
;
A
#
# COMPACT_ATOMS: atom_id res chain seq x y z
N THR A 1 -15.39 -49.52 26.88
CA THR A 1 -15.93 -48.18 27.01
C THR A 1 -14.98 -47.10 26.47
N MET A 2 -13.67 -47.25 26.58
CA MET A 2 -12.67 -46.31 25.97
C MET A 2 -12.61 -46.42 24.43
N GLU A 3 -12.81 -47.62 23.88
CA GLU A 3 -12.81 -47.84 22.42
C GLU A 3 -14.03 -47.21 21.72
N ALA A 4 -15.20 -47.26 22.37
CA ALA A 4 -16.40 -46.64 21.83
C ALA A 4 -16.28 -45.11 21.75
N ALA A 5 -15.64 -44.46 22.73
CA ALA A 5 -15.36 -43.03 22.73
C ALA A 5 -14.32 -42.63 21.64
N LYS A 6 -13.32 -43.48 21.41
CA LYS A 6 -12.31 -43.29 20.35
C LYS A 6 -12.92 -43.40 18.93
N LYS A 7 -13.84 -44.39 18.76
CA LYS A 7 -14.57 -44.62 17.51
C LYS A 7 -15.56 -43.49 17.18
N ALA A 8 -16.25 -42.96 18.21
CA ALA A 8 -17.16 -41.82 18.08
C ALA A 8 -16.42 -40.52 17.74
N LYS A 9 -15.22 -40.29 18.33
CA LYS A 9 -14.37 -39.14 18.04
C LYS A 9 -13.79 -39.18 16.60
N SER A 10 -13.41 -40.38 16.12
CA SER A 10 -12.95 -40.61 14.75
C SER A 10 -14.09 -40.42 13.74
N SER A 11 -15.29 -40.90 14.01
CA SER A 11 -16.47 -40.73 13.17
C SER A 11 -16.88 -39.24 13.02
N LYS A 12 -16.88 -38.47 14.13
CA LYS A 12 -17.13 -37.04 14.12
C LYS A 12 -16.07 -36.27 13.29
N LYS A 13 -14.80 -36.68 13.39
CA LYS A 13 -13.70 -36.04 12.60
C LYS A 13 -13.85 -36.35 11.11
N ARG A 14 -14.21 -37.58 10.74
CA ARG A 14 -14.46 -37.98 9.34
C ARG A 14 -15.67 -37.28 8.72
N ARG A 15 -16.75 -37.07 9.52
CA ARG A 15 -17.95 -36.36 9.07
C ARG A 15 -17.66 -34.86 8.83
N LYS A 16 -16.90 -34.23 9.72
CA LYS A 16 -16.43 -32.81 9.51
C LYS A 16 -15.54 -32.69 8.27
N TRP A 17 -14.66 -33.66 8.02
CA TRP A 17 -13.82 -33.66 6.82
C TRP A 17 -14.66 -33.74 5.54
N LYS A 18 -15.65 -34.64 5.48
CA LYS A 18 -16.55 -34.76 4.32
C LYS A 18 -17.37 -33.49 4.07
N GLN A 19 -17.75 -32.77 5.12
CA GLN A 19 -18.45 -31.49 5.01
C GLN A 19 -17.55 -30.34 4.49
N ASN A 20 -16.24 -30.42 4.73
CA ASN A 20 -15.29 -29.41 4.31
C ASN A 20 -14.72 -29.65 2.91
N ILE A 21 -14.89 -30.86 2.34
CA ILE A 21 -14.41 -31.17 0.99
C ILE A 21 -14.95 -30.22 -0.08
N PRO A 22 -16.26 -29.90 -0.13
CA PRO A 22 -16.77 -28.94 -1.10
C PRO A 22 -16.12 -27.55 -0.97
N LEU A 23 -15.91 -27.10 0.26
CA LEU A 23 -15.23 -25.83 0.54
C LEU A 23 -13.77 -25.86 0.08
N LEU A 24 -13.05 -26.97 0.32
CA LEU A 24 -11.69 -27.17 -0.15
C LEU A 24 -11.62 -27.16 -1.69
N ILE A 25 -12.58 -27.81 -2.36
CA ILE A 25 -12.64 -27.82 -3.83
C ILE A 25 -12.87 -26.39 -4.36
N MET A 26 -13.72 -25.60 -3.71
CA MET A 26 -13.96 -24.19 -4.11
C MET A 26 -12.73 -23.30 -3.90
N THR A 27 -11.90 -23.58 -2.88
CA THR A 27 -10.67 -22.79 -2.62
C THR A 27 -9.47 -23.24 -3.47
N LEU A 28 -9.53 -24.47 -4.02
CA LEU A 28 -8.42 -25.10 -4.73
C LEU A 28 -7.93 -24.30 -5.94
N PRO A 29 -8.78 -23.72 -6.81
CA PRO A 29 -8.34 -22.90 -7.93
C PRO A 29 -7.54 -21.67 -7.46
N GLY A 30 -8.01 -20.99 -6.41
CA GLY A 30 -7.31 -19.85 -5.81
C GLY A 30 -5.97 -20.24 -5.20
N LEU A 31 -5.93 -21.41 -4.54
CA LEU A 31 -4.70 -21.91 -3.92
C LEU A 31 -3.66 -22.32 -4.95
N ILE A 32 -4.08 -22.96 -6.04
CA ILE A 32 -3.22 -23.30 -7.17
C ILE A 32 -2.63 -22.01 -7.77
N TRP A 33 -3.49 -21.01 -8.04
CA TRP A 33 -3.07 -19.73 -8.58
C TRP A 33 -2.04 -19.05 -7.65
N LEU A 34 -2.31 -19.03 -6.35
CA LEU A 34 -1.42 -18.46 -5.33
C LEU A 34 -0.05 -19.17 -5.29
N ILE A 35 -0.02 -20.51 -5.38
CA ILE A 35 1.23 -21.26 -5.43
C ILE A 35 2.04 -20.89 -6.66
N PHE A 36 1.43 -20.90 -7.85
CA PHE A 36 2.14 -20.65 -9.10
C PHE A 36 2.62 -19.20 -9.23
N PHE A 37 1.82 -18.24 -8.82
CA PHE A 37 2.11 -16.82 -9.06
C PHE A 37 2.77 -16.10 -7.87
N TYR A 38 2.72 -16.65 -6.67
CA TYR A 38 3.34 -16.06 -5.48
C TYR A 38 4.44 -16.94 -4.89
N TYR A 39 4.18 -18.22 -4.61
CA TYR A 39 5.19 -19.05 -3.94
C TYR A 39 6.34 -19.47 -4.85
N ILE A 40 6.07 -19.87 -6.09
CA ILE A 40 7.13 -20.25 -7.03
C ILE A 40 8.09 -19.09 -7.32
N PRO A 41 7.64 -17.86 -7.60
CA PRO A 41 8.55 -16.71 -7.75
C PRO A 41 9.39 -16.41 -6.50
N VAL A 42 8.84 -16.60 -5.30
CA VAL A 42 9.61 -16.44 -4.05
C VAL A 42 10.77 -17.43 -3.97
N LEU A 43 10.58 -18.67 -4.43
CA LEU A 43 11.68 -19.64 -4.53
C LEU A 43 12.79 -19.17 -5.49
N GLY A 44 12.43 -18.34 -6.49
CA GLY A 44 13.40 -17.72 -7.39
C GLY A 44 14.40 -16.78 -6.69
N ASN A 45 14.10 -16.30 -5.47
CA ASN A 45 15.04 -15.48 -4.67
C ASN A 45 16.33 -16.24 -4.33
N VAL A 46 16.34 -17.57 -4.42
CA VAL A 46 17.55 -18.40 -4.30
C VAL A 46 18.64 -17.97 -5.29
N VAL A 47 18.25 -17.40 -6.43
CA VAL A 47 19.20 -16.85 -7.44
C VAL A 47 20.10 -15.75 -6.83
N ALA A 48 19.62 -14.99 -5.86
CA ALA A 48 20.42 -13.96 -5.19
C ALA A 48 21.65 -14.52 -4.46
N PHE A 49 21.63 -15.80 -4.09
CA PHE A 49 22.71 -16.49 -3.38
C PHE A 49 23.59 -17.34 -4.32
N LYS A 50 23.28 -17.32 -5.62
CA LYS A 50 24.01 -18.07 -6.65
C LYS A 50 24.65 -17.14 -7.66
N GLN A 51 25.78 -17.56 -8.23
CA GLN A 51 26.36 -16.90 -9.40
C GLN A 51 25.59 -17.37 -10.65
N PHE A 52 24.45 -16.70 -10.91
CA PHE A 52 23.55 -17.10 -11.97
C PHE A 52 24.22 -16.99 -13.34
N ARG A 53 24.22 -18.10 -14.09
CA ARG A 53 24.65 -18.17 -15.47
C ARG A 53 23.58 -18.87 -16.29
N PHE A 54 23.19 -18.24 -17.39
CA PHE A 54 22.17 -18.83 -18.26
C PHE A 54 22.73 -20.06 -18.98
N SER A 55 22.11 -21.21 -18.75
CA SER A 55 22.44 -22.48 -19.39
C SER A 55 21.44 -22.78 -20.52
N LYS A 56 21.85 -23.54 -21.54
CA LYS A 56 20.99 -23.95 -22.66
C LYS A 56 19.76 -24.78 -22.23
N GLY A 57 19.76 -25.32 -21.02
CA GLY A 57 18.65 -26.10 -20.45
C GLY A 57 17.48 -25.33 -19.89
N GLY A 58 17.44 -23.99 -20.05
CA GLY A 58 16.36 -23.14 -19.55
C GLY A 58 16.59 -22.60 -18.13
N PHE A 59 15.62 -21.86 -17.61
CA PHE A 59 15.75 -21.12 -16.35
C PHE A 59 15.99 -22.03 -15.12
N VAL A 60 15.22 -23.09 -14.99
CA VAL A 60 15.35 -24.04 -13.86
C VAL A 60 16.71 -24.74 -13.87
N GLN A 61 17.15 -25.20 -15.03
CA GLN A 61 18.46 -25.82 -15.17
C GLN A 61 19.58 -24.84 -14.87
N SER A 62 19.44 -23.58 -15.33
CA SER A 62 20.39 -22.51 -15.02
C SER A 62 20.53 -22.26 -13.53
N ILE A 63 19.43 -22.32 -12.77
CA ILE A 63 19.46 -22.20 -11.31
C ILE A 63 20.19 -23.39 -10.67
N LEU A 64 19.93 -24.61 -11.14
CA LEU A 64 20.53 -25.82 -10.58
C LEU A 64 22.05 -25.85 -10.81
N ASP A 65 22.47 -25.53 -12.05
CA ASP A 65 23.88 -25.56 -12.48
C ASP A 65 24.70 -24.37 -11.92
N SER A 66 24.04 -23.32 -11.46
CA SER A 66 24.71 -22.12 -10.95
C SER A 66 25.40 -22.38 -9.62
N LYS A 67 26.67 -21.94 -9.51
CA LYS A 67 27.48 -22.08 -8.30
C LYS A 67 26.91 -21.28 -7.15
N TRP A 68 26.86 -21.88 -5.96
CA TRP A 68 26.48 -21.20 -4.73
C TRP A 68 27.58 -20.26 -4.27
N VAL A 69 27.27 -18.97 -4.10
CA VAL A 69 28.23 -17.93 -3.68
C VAL A 69 27.84 -17.25 -2.36
N GLY A 70 26.78 -17.74 -1.71
CA GLY A 70 26.32 -17.19 -0.45
C GLY A 70 25.99 -15.71 -0.56
N PHE A 71 26.55 -14.88 0.30
CA PHE A 71 26.29 -13.44 0.35
C PHE A 71 27.21 -12.60 -0.56
N ALA A 72 28.03 -13.18 -1.42
CA ALA A 72 28.97 -12.44 -2.25
C ALA A 72 28.27 -11.40 -3.18
N ASN A 73 27.08 -11.73 -3.71
CA ASN A 73 26.31 -10.79 -4.52
C ASN A 73 25.83 -9.59 -3.71
N PHE A 74 25.55 -9.77 -2.43
CA PHE A 74 25.13 -8.70 -1.54
C PHE A 74 26.29 -7.79 -1.13
N SER A 75 27.53 -8.32 -1.00
CA SER A 75 28.69 -7.50 -0.69
C SER A 75 28.93 -6.44 -1.76
N TYR A 76 28.74 -6.78 -3.04
CA TYR A 76 28.81 -5.81 -4.13
C TYR A 76 27.75 -4.70 -4.01
N LEU A 77 26.53 -5.06 -3.62
CA LEU A 77 25.47 -4.08 -3.39
C LEU A 77 25.82 -3.13 -2.26
N PHE A 78 26.24 -3.66 -1.10
CA PHE A 78 26.54 -2.87 0.10
C PHE A 78 27.86 -2.07 0.02
N SER A 79 28.80 -2.44 -0.84
CA SER A 79 30.00 -1.67 -1.10
C SER A 79 29.75 -0.45 -2.01
N SER A 80 28.57 -0.40 -2.65
CA SER A 80 28.21 0.73 -3.51
C SER A 80 27.65 1.90 -2.68
N SER A 81 28.15 3.13 -2.93
CA SER A 81 27.60 4.36 -2.35
C SER A 81 26.11 4.56 -2.69
N LYS A 82 25.67 4.00 -3.82
CA LYS A 82 24.26 4.06 -4.26
C LYS A 82 23.35 3.21 -3.37
N ALA A 83 23.84 2.10 -2.79
CA ALA A 83 23.03 1.25 -1.92
C ALA A 83 22.55 2.01 -0.67
N TYR A 84 23.46 2.78 -0.02
CA TYR A 84 23.09 3.63 1.10
C TYR A 84 22.03 4.66 0.71
N LEU A 85 22.23 5.34 -0.41
CA LEU A 85 21.27 6.36 -0.91
C LEU A 85 19.89 5.76 -1.18
N ILE A 86 19.84 4.61 -1.87
CA ILE A 86 18.57 3.92 -2.18
C ILE A 86 17.89 3.47 -0.90
N THR A 87 18.61 2.83 0.01
CA THR A 87 18.04 2.36 1.28
C THR A 87 17.51 3.52 2.12
N ARG A 88 18.31 4.57 2.30
CA ARG A 88 17.90 5.78 3.02
C ARG A 88 16.62 6.38 2.42
N ASN A 89 16.60 6.58 1.11
CA ASN A 89 15.46 7.19 0.44
C ASN A 89 14.22 6.28 0.56
N THR A 90 14.36 4.97 0.37
CA THR A 90 13.26 4.03 0.54
C THR A 90 12.67 4.09 1.95
N VAL A 91 13.51 4.09 2.98
CA VAL A 91 13.05 4.17 4.37
C VAL A 91 12.37 5.51 4.64
N LEU A 92 12.97 6.62 4.23
CA LEU A 92 12.42 7.96 4.48
C LEU A 92 11.10 8.19 3.74
N TYR A 93 10.99 7.79 2.47
CA TYR A 93 9.73 7.90 1.73
C TYR A 93 8.62 7.05 2.35
N ASN A 94 8.92 5.79 2.70
CA ASN A 94 7.89 4.93 3.31
C ASN A 94 7.47 5.45 4.68
N LEU A 95 8.41 5.94 5.50
CA LEU A 95 8.09 6.56 6.79
C LEU A 95 7.20 7.79 6.59
N ALA A 96 7.54 8.66 5.63
CA ALA A 96 6.74 9.84 5.30
C ALA A 96 5.32 9.44 4.82
N PHE A 97 5.20 8.46 3.92
CA PHE A 97 3.90 7.96 3.46
C PHE A 97 3.05 7.40 4.60
N ILE A 98 3.65 6.62 5.50
CA ILE A 98 2.92 6.03 6.63
C ILE A 98 2.48 7.13 7.60
N VAL A 99 3.39 7.96 8.08
CA VAL A 99 3.09 8.94 9.13
C VAL A 99 2.15 10.03 8.62
N ILE A 100 2.53 10.68 7.52
CA ILE A 100 1.75 11.81 6.98
C ILE A 100 0.43 11.30 6.40
N GLY A 101 0.46 10.16 5.69
CA GLY A 101 -0.74 9.53 5.15
C GLY A 101 -1.75 9.14 6.23
N LEU A 102 -1.29 8.56 7.35
CA LEU A 102 -2.14 8.22 8.48
C LEU A 102 -2.77 9.47 9.12
N ILE A 103 -1.96 10.49 9.39
CA ILE A 103 -2.44 11.75 9.99
C ILE A 103 -3.56 12.36 9.14
N PHE A 104 -3.32 12.52 7.84
CA PHE A 104 -4.32 13.10 6.94
C PHE A 104 -5.54 12.19 6.75
N ALA A 105 -5.37 10.87 6.66
CA ALA A 105 -6.48 9.94 6.51
C ALA A 105 -7.44 9.98 7.71
N VAL A 106 -6.89 9.97 8.93
CA VAL A 106 -7.68 10.06 10.17
C VAL A 106 -8.32 11.46 10.30
N MET A 107 -7.57 12.52 10.00
CA MET A 107 -8.09 13.89 10.04
C MET A 107 -9.30 14.05 9.10
N PHE A 108 -9.19 13.60 7.84
CA PHE A 108 -10.31 13.67 6.91
C PHE A 108 -11.48 12.77 7.33
N ALA A 109 -11.21 11.59 7.89
CA ALA A 109 -12.27 10.72 8.41
C ALA A 109 -13.06 11.38 9.53
N ILE A 110 -12.37 12.03 10.48
CA ILE A 110 -13.00 12.79 11.57
C ILE A 110 -13.81 13.96 11.01
N ILE A 111 -13.26 14.76 10.10
CA ILE A 111 -13.97 15.88 9.48
C ILE A 111 -15.25 15.38 8.79
N LEU A 112 -15.15 14.32 7.99
CA LEU A 112 -16.30 13.74 7.30
C LEU A 112 -17.36 13.19 8.25
N SER A 113 -16.95 12.62 9.40
CA SER A 113 -17.89 12.07 10.39
C SER A 113 -18.71 13.15 11.10
N GLN A 114 -18.21 14.39 11.16
CA GLN A 114 -18.88 15.52 11.79
C GLN A 114 -19.83 16.28 10.84
N LEU A 115 -19.75 16.02 9.54
CA LEU A 115 -20.61 16.68 8.57
C LEU A 115 -22.04 16.15 8.66
N ARG A 116 -23.01 17.08 8.80
CA ARG A 116 -24.44 16.74 8.92
C ARG A 116 -25.09 16.38 7.56
N SER A 117 -24.60 16.97 6.49
CA SER A 117 -25.17 16.77 5.15
C SER A 117 -24.63 15.50 4.49
N LYS A 118 -25.49 14.50 4.35
CA LYS A 118 -25.15 13.23 3.67
C LYS A 118 -24.69 13.45 2.21
N LEU A 119 -25.27 14.45 1.54
CA LEU A 119 -24.90 14.77 0.16
C LEU A 119 -23.46 15.32 0.10
N LEU A 120 -23.10 16.24 0.99
CA LEU A 120 -21.73 16.77 1.05
C LEU A 120 -20.72 15.68 1.36
N VAL A 121 -21.00 14.80 2.34
CA VAL A 121 -20.13 13.67 2.67
C VAL A 121 -19.90 12.80 1.44
N LYS A 122 -20.98 12.42 0.73
CA LYS A 122 -20.89 11.59 -0.47
C LYS A 122 -20.09 12.26 -1.58
N THR A 123 -20.34 13.55 -1.83
CA THR A 123 -19.61 14.30 -2.88
C THR A 123 -18.12 14.41 -2.56
N ILE A 124 -17.76 14.77 -1.33
CA ILE A 124 -16.35 14.85 -0.91
C ILE A 124 -15.67 13.48 -1.02
N GLN A 125 -16.30 12.42 -0.51
CA GLN A 125 -15.76 11.06 -0.62
C GLN A 125 -15.52 10.64 -2.06
N THR A 126 -16.49 10.89 -2.95
CA THR A 126 -16.37 10.57 -4.37
C THR A 126 -15.23 11.34 -5.03
N SER A 127 -15.12 12.64 -4.73
CA SER A 127 -14.04 13.48 -5.26
C SER A 127 -12.66 13.06 -4.77
N MET A 128 -12.55 12.68 -3.48
CA MET A 128 -11.30 12.18 -2.90
C MET A 128 -10.89 10.80 -3.43
N LEU A 129 -11.86 9.97 -3.85
CA LEU A 129 -11.59 8.67 -4.46
C LEU A 129 -11.14 8.77 -5.92
N LEU A 130 -11.49 9.82 -6.63
CA LEU A 130 -11.18 9.96 -8.05
C LEU A 130 -9.68 9.77 -8.37
N PRO A 131 -8.73 10.39 -7.66
CA PRO A 131 -7.30 10.20 -7.91
C PRO A 131 -6.83 8.74 -7.71
N TYR A 132 -7.46 8.01 -6.80
CA TYR A 132 -7.10 6.61 -6.54
C TYR A 132 -7.28 5.72 -7.78
N PHE A 133 -8.30 5.96 -8.58
CA PHE A 133 -8.58 5.19 -9.80
C PHE A 133 -7.70 5.55 -10.99
N LEU A 134 -7.02 6.69 -10.96
CA LEU A 134 -6.08 7.06 -12.02
C LEU A 134 -4.84 6.18 -11.97
N SER A 135 -4.38 5.71 -13.13
CA SER A 135 -3.09 5.02 -13.20
C SER A 135 -1.93 6.00 -12.99
N TRP A 136 -0.81 5.52 -12.48
CA TRP A 136 0.40 6.34 -12.34
C TRP A 136 0.91 6.87 -13.69
N VAL A 137 0.66 6.14 -14.78
CA VAL A 137 1.01 6.59 -16.12
C VAL A 137 0.24 7.86 -16.51
N ILE A 138 -1.07 7.86 -16.27
CA ILE A 138 -1.90 9.06 -16.52
C ILE A 138 -1.43 10.23 -15.64
N ILE A 139 -1.20 9.98 -14.36
CA ILE A 139 -0.70 11.01 -13.44
C ILE A 139 0.65 11.58 -13.91
N SER A 140 1.57 10.72 -14.39
CA SER A 140 2.86 11.17 -14.88
C SER A 140 2.75 12.06 -16.13
N ILE A 141 1.78 11.78 -17.01
CA ILE A 141 1.51 12.64 -18.18
C ILE A 141 0.99 14.01 -17.73
N PHE A 142 0.09 14.06 -16.74
CA PHE A 142 -0.35 15.33 -16.16
C PHE A 142 0.83 16.09 -15.56
N VAL A 143 1.64 15.44 -14.72
CA VAL A 143 2.83 16.06 -14.12
C VAL A 143 3.78 16.60 -15.20
N LEU A 144 4.02 15.83 -16.27
CA LEU A 144 4.84 16.26 -17.39
C LEU A 144 4.25 17.52 -18.05
N THR A 145 2.95 17.55 -18.30
CA THR A 145 2.27 18.69 -18.92
C THR A 145 2.32 19.93 -18.02
N PHE A 146 2.18 19.77 -16.70
CA PHE A 146 2.24 20.90 -15.77
C PHE A 146 3.65 21.43 -15.53
N LEU A 147 4.66 20.55 -15.46
CA LEU A 147 6.05 20.86 -15.12
C LEU A 147 6.97 20.97 -16.35
N SER A 148 6.45 20.92 -17.57
CA SER A 148 7.25 21.09 -18.78
C SER A 148 7.93 22.47 -18.79
N THR A 149 9.20 22.51 -19.19
CA THR A 149 9.98 23.75 -19.24
C THR A 149 9.42 24.71 -20.28
N ASP A 150 9.10 24.20 -21.48
CA ASP A 150 8.74 25.04 -22.64
C ASP A 150 7.28 25.49 -22.63
N ARG A 151 6.37 24.64 -22.20
CA ARG A 151 4.91 24.86 -22.27
C ARG A 151 4.17 24.49 -20.98
N GLY A 152 4.89 24.28 -19.88
CA GLY A 152 4.29 23.89 -18.62
C GLY A 152 3.40 24.98 -18.04
N LEU A 153 2.19 24.60 -17.63
CA LEU A 153 1.25 25.53 -17.01
C LEU A 153 1.84 26.26 -15.80
N LEU A 154 2.69 25.58 -15.03
CA LEU A 154 3.34 26.20 -13.86
C LEU A 154 4.28 27.32 -14.25
N ASN A 155 5.12 27.12 -15.27
CA ASN A 155 6.02 28.14 -15.77
C ASN A 155 5.26 29.32 -16.39
N GLN A 156 4.16 29.05 -17.12
CA GLN A 156 3.31 30.12 -17.66
C GLN A 156 2.70 30.96 -16.53
N MET A 157 2.12 30.32 -15.50
CA MET A 157 1.54 31.04 -14.36
C MET A 157 2.59 31.85 -13.59
N LEU A 158 3.81 31.32 -13.43
CA LEU A 158 4.91 32.07 -12.81
C LEU A 158 5.34 33.26 -13.64
N GLY A 159 5.41 33.11 -14.98
CA GLY A 159 5.69 34.23 -15.93
C GLY A 159 4.64 35.33 -15.85
N ASP A 160 3.36 34.96 -15.81
CA ASP A 160 2.25 35.94 -15.68
C ASP A 160 2.28 36.67 -14.34
N MET A 161 2.85 36.07 -13.29
CA MET A 161 3.07 36.69 -11.98
C MET A 161 4.38 37.51 -11.91
N GLY A 162 5.15 37.61 -13.02
CA GLY A 162 6.44 38.29 -13.06
C GLY A 162 7.58 37.54 -12.36
N MET A 163 7.42 36.25 -12.13
CA MET A 163 8.44 35.38 -11.54
C MET A 163 9.24 34.66 -12.65
N ASN A 164 10.34 33.99 -12.28
CA ASN A 164 11.15 33.24 -13.24
C ASN A 164 10.33 32.09 -13.88
N SER A 165 10.11 32.19 -15.20
CA SER A 165 9.32 31.25 -15.99
C SER A 165 10.15 30.16 -16.68
N ASP A 166 11.48 30.20 -16.60
CA ASP A 166 12.38 29.29 -17.34
C ASP A 166 12.94 28.17 -16.44
N THR A 167 12.24 27.85 -15.35
CA THR A 167 12.71 26.86 -14.42
C THR A 167 12.51 25.43 -14.97
N ASN A 168 13.61 24.69 -15.09
CA ASN A 168 13.55 23.26 -15.40
C ASN A 168 13.35 22.45 -14.10
N TRP A 169 12.11 22.11 -13.82
CA TRP A 169 11.71 21.39 -12.61
C TRP A 169 12.31 19.99 -12.53
N TYR A 170 12.61 19.34 -13.66
CA TYR A 170 13.20 18.01 -13.73
C TYR A 170 14.68 17.97 -13.32
N THR A 171 15.37 19.08 -13.42
CA THR A 171 16.77 19.23 -12.99
C THR A 171 16.94 19.75 -11.57
N THR A 172 15.82 19.98 -10.84
CA THR A 172 15.80 20.47 -9.47
C THR A 172 15.54 19.32 -8.49
N PRO A 173 16.58 18.63 -7.98
CA PRO A 173 16.41 17.38 -7.23
C PRO A 173 15.71 17.59 -5.89
N ASP A 174 15.83 18.74 -5.25
CA ASP A 174 15.29 19.03 -3.91
C ASP A 174 13.75 19.16 -3.89
N MET A 175 13.15 19.48 -5.03
CA MET A 175 11.70 19.57 -5.17
C MET A 175 11.02 18.19 -5.18
N TRP A 176 11.71 17.16 -5.69
CA TRP A 176 11.08 15.84 -5.91
C TRP A 176 10.68 15.10 -4.66
N PRO A 177 11.46 15.07 -3.56
CA PRO A 177 11.05 14.35 -2.35
C PRO A 177 9.71 14.81 -1.79
N PRO A 178 9.47 16.10 -1.48
CA PRO A 178 8.18 16.56 -0.99
C PRO A 178 7.06 16.41 -2.02
N PHE A 179 7.36 16.61 -3.31
CA PHE A 179 6.39 16.48 -4.39
C PHE A 179 5.90 15.02 -4.53
N LEU A 180 6.80 14.03 -4.51
CA LEU A 180 6.43 12.62 -4.58
C LEU A 180 5.62 12.18 -3.37
N VAL A 181 5.97 12.64 -2.17
CA VAL A 181 5.20 12.39 -0.96
C VAL A 181 3.79 12.97 -1.09
N PHE A 182 3.68 14.22 -1.52
CA PHE A 182 2.38 14.86 -1.78
C PHE A 182 1.53 14.06 -2.77
N MET A 183 2.09 13.71 -3.93
CA MET A 183 1.38 12.98 -4.98
C MET A 183 0.93 11.58 -4.52
N GLY A 184 1.77 10.89 -3.75
CA GLY A 184 1.44 9.58 -3.20
C GLY A 184 0.29 9.66 -2.20
N ILE A 185 0.32 10.64 -1.30
CA ILE A 185 -0.74 10.89 -0.33
C ILE A 185 -2.02 11.33 -1.03
N TRP A 186 -1.95 12.33 -1.91
CA TRP A 186 -3.10 12.81 -2.69
C TRP A 186 -3.84 11.68 -3.41
N LYS A 187 -3.08 10.77 -4.02
CA LYS A 187 -3.65 9.61 -4.71
C LYS A 187 -4.31 8.61 -3.76
N GLY A 188 -3.73 8.35 -2.59
CA GLY A 188 -4.16 7.29 -1.68
C GLY A 188 -5.14 7.72 -0.59
N ILE A 189 -5.18 9.01 -0.27
CA ILE A 189 -5.88 9.53 0.91
C ILE A 189 -7.39 9.29 0.90
N GLY A 190 -8.01 9.35 -0.28
CA GLY A 190 -9.45 9.11 -0.42
C GLY A 190 -9.85 7.71 0.01
N TYR A 191 -9.11 6.70 -0.43
CA TYR A 191 -9.35 5.31 -0.05
C TYR A 191 -9.10 5.07 1.45
N SER A 192 -7.97 5.56 1.96
CA SER A 192 -7.60 5.38 3.37
C SER A 192 -8.58 6.08 4.31
N SER A 193 -8.98 7.32 4.01
CA SER A 193 -9.90 8.08 4.86
C SER A 193 -11.29 7.45 4.92
N ILE A 194 -11.77 6.80 3.85
CA ILE A 194 -13.07 6.12 3.85
C ILE A 194 -13.05 4.90 4.78
N ILE A 195 -11.94 4.15 4.85
CA ILE A 195 -11.83 3.02 5.77
C ILE A 195 -11.94 3.50 7.22
N TYR A 196 -11.19 4.55 7.59
CA TYR A 196 -11.28 5.13 8.93
C TYR A 196 -12.64 5.76 9.21
N PHE A 197 -13.24 6.45 8.23
CA PHE A 197 -14.58 6.99 8.33
C PHE A 197 -15.62 5.90 8.59
N ALA A 198 -15.58 4.78 7.88
CA ALA A 198 -16.48 3.66 8.08
C ALA A 198 -16.34 3.07 9.50
N THR A 199 -15.12 3.00 10.02
CA THR A 199 -14.86 2.56 11.39
C THR A 199 -15.47 3.52 12.41
N ILE A 200 -15.24 4.83 12.26
CA ILE A 200 -15.77 5.86 13.18
C ILE A 200 -17.30 5.87 13.20
N VAL A 201 -17.94 5.82 12.03
CA VAL A 201 -19.41 5.83 11.93
C VAL A 201 -20.02 4.50 12.40
N GLY A 202 -19.26 3.41 12.38
CA GLY A 202 -19.67 2.11 12.89
C GLY A 202 -19.66 1.95 14.40
N ILE A 203 -19.09 2.93 15.13
CA ILE A 203 -19.11 2.93 16.61
C ILE A 203 -20.51 3.26 17.09
N ASP A 204 -21.04 2.44 18.01
CA ASP A 204 -22.38 2.66 18.59
C ASP A 204 -22.41 3.98 19.40
N ARG A 205 -23.42 4.79 19.14
CA ARG A 205 -23.60 6.08 19.80
C ARG A 205 -23.77 5.98 21.31
N THR A 206 -24.24 4.83 21.81
CA THR A 206 -24.40 4.58 23.25
C THR A 206 -23.09 4.74 24.03
N TYR A 207 -21.95 4.42 23.43
CA TYR A 207 -20.64 4.63 24.05
C TYR A 207 -20.33 6.13 24.24
N TYR A 208 -20.65 6.94 23.24
CA TYR A 208 -20.46 8.39 23.33
C TYR A 208 -21.41 9.06 24.34
N GLU A 209 -22.64 8.58 24.40
CA GLU A 209 -23.64 9.07 25.37
C GLU A 209 -23.25 8.71 26.81
N ALA A 210 -22.81 7.49 27.05
CA ALA A 210 -22.30 7.04 28.34
C ALA A 210 -21.09 7.88 28.79
N ALA A 211 -20.10 8.07 27.92
CA ALA A 211 -18.94 8.89 28.25
C ALA A 211 -19.26 10.36 28.50
N GLN A 212 -20.26 10.92 27.81
CA GLN A 212 -20.76 12.28 28.09
C GLN A 212 -21.43 12.38 29.45
N MET A 213 -22.19 11.36 29.88
CA MET A 213 -22.76 11.30 31.21
C MET A 213 -21.72 11.26 32.31
N ASP A 214 -20.58 10.62 32.03
CA ASP A 214 -19.41 10.57 32.92
C ASP A 214 -18.56 11.86 32.88
N GLY A 215 -18.98 12.89 32.13
CA GLY A 215 -18.32 14.20 32.07
C GLY A 215 -17.15 14.27 31.10
N ALA A 216 -17.05 13.36 30.13
CA ALA A 216 -15.97 13.37 29.14
C ALA A 216 -16.05 14.63 28.25
N SER A 217 -14.91 15.29 28.07
CA SER A 217 -14.78 16.41 27.15
C SER A 217 -14.79 15.91 25.68
N LYS A 218 -15.03 16.80 24.71
CA LYS A 218 -15.03 16.48 23.28
C LYS A 218 -13.70 15.85 22.82
N CYS A 219 -12.58 16.24 23.40
CA CYS A 219 -11.29 15.62 23.12
C CYS A 219 -11.20 14.20 23.70
N CYS A 220 -11.78 13.96 24.88
CA CYS A 220 -11.82 12.65 25.49
C CYS A 220 -12.65 11.67 24.66
N LEU A 221 -13.80 12.13 24.12
CA LEU A 221 -14.67 11.35 23.24
C LEU A 221 -13.99 10.95 21.90
N LEU A 222 -12.96 11.66 21.51
CA LEU A 222 -12.17 11.31 20.32
C LEU A 222 -11.18 10.18 20.60
N TYR A 223 -10.76 10.01 21.87
CA TYR A 223 -9.79 9.01 22.32
C TYR A 223 -10.43 7.69 22.75
N THR A 224 -11.73 7.66 22.97
CA THR A 224 -12.47 6.47 23.35
C THR A 224 -13.04 5.77 22.14
#